data_5b88354f1a338a58c55b62214ae66132
#
_entry.id   5b88354f1a338a58c55b62214ae66132
#
_cell.length_a   1.000
_cell.length_b   1.000
_cell.length_c   1.000
_cell.angle_alpha   90.00
_cell.angle_beta   90.00
_cell.angle_gamma   90.00
#
_symmetry.space_group_name_H-M   'P 1'
#
loop_
_entity.id
_entity.type
_entity.pdbx_description
1 polymer ?
#
loop_
_entity_poly.entity_id
_entity_poly.type
_entity_poly.pdbx_seq_one_letter_code
_entity_poly.pdbx_strand_id
1 'polypeptide(L)'
;AQTRPAYESSLRRLSWANGTVATLYSAAEPDSLRGPEHSAAWCDEIAKWPQGEAAWDNLMLTMRIGGDPRIVATTTPRGVPLVRRLMTEKGVVTTGGSTRTNRHNLSPQWLTTMDAIYGGTRLGRQELDGELLEDVEGALWTRALVERCRVDAGAAAKPVRVVIGVDPPATANGDACGIVVAALLRDQRLAVVEDASVENPPPAVWAQTVASAAARWGADRIVAESNMGGEMVEGTLRQADCTLPVVPVHASVGKARRAEPVATAYERGQAVHAGAFGRLEDQLCGFQIG
;
A
#
# COMPACT_ATOMS: atom_id res chain seq x y z
N ALA A 1 -35.87 17.55 -19.88
CA ALA A 1 -34.65 18.21 -20.37
C ALA A 1 -33.60 17.14 -20.64
N GLN A 2 -33.04 17.08 -21.82
CA GLN A 2 -31.96 16.13 -22.16
C GLN A 2 -30.72 16.54 -21.40
N THR A 3 -30.42 15.79 -20.35
CA THR A 3 -29.23 15.99 -19.49
C THR A 3 -28.01 15.22 -19.99
N ARG A 4 -28.22 14.28 -20.94
CA ARG A 4 -27.15 13.43 -21.47
C ARG A 4 -26.42 14.10 -22.64
N PRO A 5 -25.08 14.28 -22.59
CA PRO A 5 -24.33 14.83 -23.69
C PRO A 5 -24.15 13.83 -24.84
N ALA A 6 -23.91 14.32 -26.04
CA ALA A 6 -23.37 13.55 -27.14
C ALA A 6 -21.84 13.39 -26.95
N TYR A 7 -21.32 12.18 -27.13
CA TYR A 7 -19.89 11.90 -27.06
C TYR A 7 -19.31 11.66 -28.47
N GLU A 8 -18.29 12.42 -28.81
CA GLU A 8 -17.51 12.28 -30.04
C GLU A 8 -16.11 11.76 -29.69
N SER A 9 -15.91 10.47 -29.91
CA SER A 9 -14.69 9.77 -29.46
C SER A 9 -13.41 10.25 -30.15
N SER A 10 -13.49 10.61 -31.45
CA SER A 10 -12.36 11.11 -32.24
C SER A 10 -11.79 12.43 -31.69
N LEU A 11 -12.65 13.27 -31.12
CA LEU A 11 -12.29 14.55 -30.51
C LEU A 11 -12.20 14.47 -28.96
N ARG A 12 -12.49 13.32 -28.36
CA ARG A 12 -12.59 13.17 -26.88
C ARG A 12 -13.50 14.25 -26.28
N ARG A 13 -14.64 14.56 -26.94
CA ARG A 13 -15.50 15.68 -26.61
C ARG A 13 -16.92 15.27 -26.27
N LEU A 14 -17.43 15.90 -25.22
CA LEU A 14 -18.84 15.83 -24.80
C LEU A 14 -19.51 17.14 -25.15
N SER A 15 -20.68 17.09 -25.78
CA SER A 15 -21.47 18.27 -26.16
C SER A 15 -22.90 18.15 -25.65
N TRP A 16 -23.37 19.18 -24.96
CA TRP A 16 -24.74 19.25 -24.43
C TRP A 16 -25.62 20.10 -25.33
N ALA A 17 -26.93 19.88 -25.29
CA ALA A 17 -27.90 20.59 -26.07
C ALA A 17 -27.96 22.11 -25.76
N ASN A 18 -27.47 22.54 -24.61
CA ASN A 18 -27.38 23.93 -24.20
C ASN A 18 -26.11 24.66 -24.73
N GLY A 19 -25.31 23.98 -25.56
CA GLY A 19 -24.08 24.52 -26.12
C GLY A 19 -22.83 24.32 -25.23
N THR A 20 -22.99 23.75 -24.04
CA THR A 20 -21.83 23.40 -23.19
C THR A 20 -21.00 22.30 -23.85
N VAL A 21 -19.67 22.42 -23.78
CA VAL A 21 -18.71 21.45 -24.31
C VAL A 21 -17.72 21.10 -23.23
N ALA A 22 -17.39 19.80 -23.08
CA ALA A 22 -16.29 19.34 -22.26
C ALA A 22 -15.33 18.49 -23.10
N THR A 23 -14.04 18.73 -22.98
CA THR A 23 -12.98 17.95 -23.63
C THR A 23 -12.23 17.14 -22.59
N LEU A 24 -11.94 15.88 -22.91
CA LEU A 24 -11.22 14.95 -22.04
C LEU A 24 -9.73 15.00 -22.38
N TYR A 25 -8.90 15.22 -21.35
CA TYR A 25 -7.45 15.28 -21.45
C TYR A 25 -6.81 14.18 -20.61
N SER A 26 -5.58 13.79 -20.97
CA SER A 26 -4.77 12.88 -20.19
C SER A 26 -3.68 13.66 -19.46
N ALA A 27 -3.55 13.46 -18.14
CA ALA A 27 -2.46 14.04 -17.37
C ALA A 27 -1.08 13.44 -17.70
N ALA A 28 -1.03 12.34 -18.45
CA ALA A 28 0.22 11.79 -18.98
C ALA A 28 0.78 12.60 -20.15
N GLU A 29 -0.06 13.47 -20.75
CA GLU A 29 0.28 14.33 -21.90
C GLU A 29 0.05 15.82 -21.55
N PRO A 30 0.85 16.42 -20.64
CA PRO A 30 0.62 17.79 -20.17
C PRO A 30 0.55 18.83 -21.29
N ASP A 31 1.29 18.63 -22.38
CA ASP A 31 1.33 19.57 -23.50
C ASP A 31 0.01 19.61 -24.28
N SER A 32 -0.84 18.60 -24.18
CA SER A 32 -2.19 18.61 -24.78
C SER A 32 -3.11 19.68 -24.16
N LEU A 33 -2.79 20.16 -22.97
CA LEU A 33 -3.48 21.26 -22.29
C LEU A 33 -3.01 22.63 -22.76
N ARG A 34 -1.98 22.74 -23.60
CA ARG A 34 -1.53 24.04 -24.13
C ARG A 34 -2.38 24.48 -25.32
N GLY A 35 -2.89 25.70 -25.25
CA GLY A 35 -3.67 26.33 -26.31
C GLY A 35 -5.17 26.42 -26.06
N PRO A 36 -5.87 25.38 -25.57
CA PRO A 36 -7.28 25.47 -25.21
C PRO A 36 -7.56 26.53 -24.15
N GLU A 37 -8.82 26.93 -24.03
CA GLU A 37 -9.30 27.85 -23.01
C GLU A 37 -10.52 27.25 -22.30
N HIS A 38 -10.54 27.35 -20.98
CA HIS A 38 -11.58 26.74 -20.17
C HIS A 38 -12.15 27.69 -19.13
N SER A 39 -13.44 27.54 -18.82
CA SER A 39 -14.13 28.21 -17.71
C SER A 39 -14.29 27.34 -16.49
N ALA A 40 -14.18 26.03 -16.64
CA ALA A 40 -14.23 25.05 -15.56
C ALA A 40 -13.38 23.83 -15.88
N ALA A 41 -12.84 23.18 -14.86
CA ALA A 41 -12.16 21.91 -15.00
C ALA A 41 -12.53 20.96 -13.85
N TRP A 42 -12.64 19.68 -14.19
CA TRP A 42 -12.71 18.58 -13.21
C TRP A 42 -11.49 17.70 -13.38
N CYS A 43 -10.70 17.62 -12.33
CA CYS A 43 -9.45 16.87 -12.27
C CYS A 43 -9.64 15.67 -11.36
N ASP A 44 -9.59 14.46 -11.92
CA ASP A 44 -9.82 13.24 -11.17
C ASP A 44 -8.51 12.56 -10.79
N GLU A 45 -8.42 12.10 -9.54
CA GLU A 45 -7.28 11.35 -8.99
C GLU A 45 -5.92 12.03 -9.19
N ILE A 46 -5.81 13.33 -8.87
CA ILE A 46 -4.60 14.15 -9.13
C ILE A 46 -3.32 13.59 -8.50
N ALA A 47 -3.41 12.86 -7.38
CA ALA A 47 -2.26 12.20 -6.77
C ALA A 47 -1.69 11.03 -7.61
N LYS A 48 -2.42 10.57 -8.62
CA LYS A 48 -2.01 9.50 -9.54
C LYS A 48 -1.46 10.03 -10.87
N TRP A 49 -1.44 11.33 -11.07
CA TRP A 49 -0.96 11.93 -12.31
C TRP A 49 0.55 11.74 -12.48
N PRO A 50 1.02 11.12 -13.58
CA PRO A 50 2.46 10.83 -13.75
C PRO A 50 3.32 12.09 -13.82
N GLN A 51 2.78 13.19 -14.39
CA GLN A 51 3.43 14.48 -14.52
C GLN A 51 2.54 15.57 -13.90
N GLY A 52 2.15 15.34 -12.62
CA GLY A 52 1.08 16.11 -11.97
C GLY A 52 1.32 17.61 -11.94
N GLU A 53 2.52 18.07 -11.58
CA GLU A 53 2.82 19.51 -11.53
C GLU A 53 2.78 20.15 -12.92
N ALA A 54 3.39 19.52 -13.93
CA ALA A 54 3.39 20.06 -15.30
C ALA A 54 1.97 20.09 -15.89
N ALA A 55 1.17 19.05 -15.66
CA ALA A 55 -0.22 18.99 -16.12
C ALA A 55 -1.08 20.06 -15.43
N TRP A 56 -0.89 20.25 -14.11
CA TRP A 56 -1.59 21.27 -13.34
C TRP A 56 -1.22 22.68 -13.79
N ASP A 57 0.07 22.98 -13.97
CA ASP A 57 0.52 24.29 -14.40
C ASP A 57 0.00 24.64 -15.80
N ASN A 58 0.02 23.67 -16.73
CA ASN A 58 -0.58 23.87 -18.06
C ASN A 58 -2.10 24.07 -17.96
N LEU A 59 -2.81 23.33 -17.11
CA LEU A 59 -4.24 23.53 -16.87
C LEU A 59 -4.53 24.95 -16.36
N MET A 60 -3.78 25.42 -15.36
CA MET A 60 -3.93 26.77 -14.81
C MET A 60 -3.82 27.86 -15.89
N LEU A 61 -2.91 27.70 -16.85
CA LEU A 61 -2.77 28.63 -17.98
C LEU A 61 -3.98 28.63 -18.92
N THR A 62 -4.79 27.57 -18.93
CA THR A 62 -6.01 27.47 -19.77
C THR A 62 -7.25 28.03 -19.10
N MET A 63 -7.25 28.19 -17.75
CA MET A 63 -8.39 28.64 -16.96
C MET A 63 -8.59 30.15 -17.05
N ARG A 64 -9.06 30.63 -18.20
CA ARG A 64 -9.14 32.08 -18.54
C ARG A 64 -10.41 32.51 -19.22
N ILE A 65 -11.42 31.66 -19.36
CA ILE A 65 -12.74 32.04 -19.91
C ILE A 65 -13.69 32.31 -18.74
N GLY A 66 -14.47 33.37 -18.88
CA GLY A 66 -15.47 33.78 -17.87
C GLY A 66 -14.88 34.66 -16.77
N GLY A 67 -15.76 35.13 -15.89
CA GLY A 67 -15.36 36.03 -14.78
C GLY A 67 -14.80 35.31 -13.55
N ASP A 68 -15.03 34.00 -13.42
CA ASP A 68 -14.63 33.20 -12.24
C ASP A 68 -14.39 31.73 -12.66
N PRO A 69 -13.26 31.46 -13.34
CA PRO A 69 -12.92 30.08 -13.71
C PRO A 69 -12.69 29.22 -12.47
N ARG A 70 -13.23 28.00 -12.46
CA ARG A 70 -13.17 27.09 -11.29
C ARG A 70 -12.63 25.73 -11.64
N ILE A 71 -11.83 25.18 -10.71
CA ILE A 71 -11.31 23.82 -10.77
C ILE A 71 -11.86 23.03 -9.59
N VAL A 72 -12.36 21.83 -9.85
CA VAL A 72 -12.64 20.81 -8.83
C VAL A 72 -11.63 19.69 -9.04
N ALA A 73 -10.88 19.37 -8.00
CA ALA A 73 -9.92 18.28 -8.01
C ALA A 73 -10.30 17.23 -6.97
N THR A 74 -10.24 15.96 -7.35
CA THR A 74 -10.50 14.82 -6.47
C THR A 74 -9.25 13.95 -6.37
N THR A 75 -9.02 13.36 -5.20
CA THR A 75 -7.96 12.38 -5.01
C THR A 75 -8.11 11.65 -3.66
N THR A 76 -7.63 10.42 -3.60
CA THR A 76 -7.15 9.86 -2.33
C THR A 76 -5.85 10.60 -1.98
N PRO A 77 -5.73 11.18 -0.76
CA PRO A 77 -4.57 11.99 -0.44
C PRO A 77 -3.30 11.15 -0.37
N ARG A 78 -2.29 11.58 -1.12
CA ARG A 78 -0.93 11.02 -1.12
C ARG A 78 0.06 12.16 -1.02
N GLY A 79 1.19 11.92 -0.35
CA GLY A 79 2.25 12.92 -0.16
C GLY A 79 3.04 13.27 -1.43
N VAL A 80 2.37 13.36 -2.59
CA VAL A 80 3.02 13.80 -3.85
C VAL A 80 3.15 15.33 -3.89
N PRO A 81 4.16 15.88 -4.61
CA PRO A 81 4.43 17.31 -4.64
C PRO A 81 3.20 18.17 -4.98
N LEU A 82 2.44 17.80 -6.01
CA LEU A 82 1.23 18.52 -6.41
C LEU A 82 0.20 18.62 -5.29
N VAL A 83 -0.11 17.51 -4.59
CA VAL A 83 -1.11 17.51 -3.51
C VAL A 83 -0.64 18.39 -2.34
N ARG A 84 0.63 18.28 -1.93
CA ARG A 84 1.21 19.13 -0.87
C ARG A 84 1.12 20.61 -1.23
N ARG A 85 1.48 20.96 -2.46
CA ARG A 85 1.38 22.33 -2.97
C ARG A 85 -0.06 22.84 -2.85
N LEU A 86 -1.04 22.10 -3.38
CA LEU A 86 -2.43 22.52 -3.40
C LEU A 86 -3.05 22.65 -2.01
N MET A 87 -2.66 21.82 -1.06
CA MET A 87 -3.16 21.91 0.32
C MET A 87 -2.72 23.20 1.04
N THR A 88 -1.64 23.83 0.59
CA THR A 88 -1.09 25.05 1.16
C THR A 88 -1.30 26.28 0.27
N GLU A 89 -1.77 26.09 -0.96
CA GLU A 89 -1.92 27.15 -1.95
C GLU A 89 -3.10 28.07 -1.60
N LYS A 90 -2.86 29.39 -1.65
CA LYS A 90 -3.89 30.39 -1.37
C LYS A 90 -5.01 30.32 -2.41
N GLY A 91 -6.24 30.29 -1.96
CA GLY A 91 -7.43 30.21 -2.82
C GLY A 91 -7.91 28.76 -3.06
N VAL A 92 -7.20 27.76 -2.57
CA VAL A 92 -7.65 26.37 -2.56
C VAL A 92 -8.45 26.10 -1.29
N VAL A 93 -9.63 25.50 -1.45
CA VAL A 93 -10.46 25.02 -0.35
C VAL A 93 -10.42 23.50 -0.36
N THR A 94 -9.85 22.92 0.68
CA THR A 94 -9.77 21.46 0.83
C THR A 94 -10.97 20.98 1.65
N THR A 95 -11.66 19.99 1.12
CA THR A 95 -12.71 19.24 1.82
C THR A 95 -12.36 17.76 1.78
N GLY A 96 -12.76 17.01 2.79
CA GLY A 96 -12.50 15.56 2.84
C GLY A 96 -13.63 14.83 3.54
N GLY A 97 -13.63 13.51 3.39
CA GLY A 97 -14.56 12.62 4.06
C GLY A 97 -14.05 11.19 4.02
N SER A 98 -14.30 10.44 5.08
CA SER A 98 -13.96 9.02 5.10
C SER A 98 -14.95 8.22 4.25
N THR A 99 -14.50 7.06 3.77
CA THR A 99 -15.36 6.06 3.10
C THR A 99 -16.59 5.72 3.95
N ARG A 100 -16.45 5.77 5.28
CA ARG A 100 -17.54 5.50 6.24
C ARG A 100 -18.65 6.54 6.20
N THR A 101 -18.35 7.80 5.84
CA THR A 101 -19.39 8.83 5.66
C THR A 101 -20.28 8.51 4.45
N ASN A 102 -19.76 7.76 3.46
CA ASN A 102 -20.50 7.33 2.28
C ASN A 102 -21.10 5.91 2.40
N ARG A 103 -21.12 5.34 3.61
CA ARG A 103 -21.55 3.96 3.86
C ARG A 103 -22.94 3.59 3.29
N HIS A 104 -23.82 4.57 3.17
CA HIS A 104 -25.17 4.36 2.64
C HIS A 104 -25.21 4.00 1.15
N ASN A 105 -24.15 4.34 0.40
CA ASN A 105 -23.99 4.05 -1.01
C ASN A 105 -23.05 2.86 -1.28
N LEU A 106 -22.53 2.21 -0.23
CA LEU A 106 -21.56 1.13 -0.33
C LEU A 106 -22.12 -0.19 0.17
N SER A 107 -21.65 -1.29 -0.38
CA SER A 107 -22.03 -2.62 0.10
C SER A 107 -21.55 -2.83 1.55
N PRO A 108 -22.44 -3.25 2.48
CA PRO A 108 -22.03 -3.57 3.85
C PRO A 108 -20.95 -4.66 3.93
N GLN A 109 -21.07 -5.67 3.06
CA GLN A 109 -20.08 -6.75 3.00
C GLN A 109 -18.70 -6.24 2.54
N TRP A 110 -18.67 -5.33 1.57
CA TRP A 110 -17.42 -4.69 1.13
C TRP A 110 -16.79 -3.89 2.27
N LEU A 111 -17.56 -3.09 2.99
CA LEU A 111 -17.07 -2.32 4.14
C LEU A 111 -16.48 -3.24 5.22
N THR A 112 -17.17 -4.32 5.57
CA THR A 112 -16.67 -5.30 6.56
C THR A 112 -15.34 -5.92 6.10
N THR A 113 -15.25 -6.27 4.81
CA THR A 113 -14.03 -6.85 4.25
C THR A 113 -12.87 -5.84 4.27
N MET A 114 -13.12 -4.59 3.87
CA MET A 114 -12.10 -3.54 3.87
C MET A 114 -11.64 -3.19 5.29
N ASP A 115 -12.56 -3.11 6.25
CA ASP A 115 -12.21 -2.90 7.66
C ASP A 115 -11.40 -4.07 8.24
N ALA A 116 -11.70 -5.30 7.84
CA ALA A 116 -10.93 -6.47 8.29
C ALA A 116 -9.50 -6.49 7.73
N ILE A 117 -9.31 -6.04 6.48
CA ILE A 117 -8.00 -6.04 5.81
C ILE A 117 -7.17 -4.81 6.19
N TYR A 118 -7.80 -3.63 6.22
CA TYR A 118 -7.10 -2.34 6.30
C TYR A 118 -7.38 -1.56 7.57
N GLY A 119 -8.35 -1.98 8.40
CA GLY A 119 -8.71 -1.28 9.63
C GLY A 119 -7.53 -1.09 10.57
N GLY A 120 -7.29 0.14 11.01
CA GLY A 120 -6.18 0.51 11.89
C GLY A 120 -4.80 0.58 11.24
N THR A 121 -4.66 0.27 9.95
CA THR A 121 -3.39 0.40 9.20
C THR A 121 -3.19 1.80 8.65
N ARG A 122 -1.93 2.18 8.32
CA ARG A 122 -1.66 3.43 7.60
C ARG A 122 -2.39 3.48 6.27
N LEU A 123 -2.39 2.37 5.52
CA LEU A 123 -3.11 2.28 4.25
C LEU A 123 -4.61 2.49 4.44
N GLY A 124 -5.21 1.90 5.47
CA GLY A 124 -6.61 2.13 5.82
C GLY A 124 -6.91 3.59 6.14
N ARG A 125 -6.07 4.25 6.92
CA ARG A 125 -6.21 5.69 7.20
C ARG A 125 -6.13 6.54 5.93
N GLN A 126 -5.23 6.21 5.01
CA GLN A 126 -5.11 6.92 3.73
C GLN A 126 -6.31 6.63 2.81
N GLU A 127 -6.63 5.36 2.55
CA GLU A 127 -7.59 4.95 1.52
C GLU A 127 -9.06 4.97 2.02
N LEU A 128 -9.30 4.67 3.33
CA LEU A 128 -10.65 4.63 3.89
C LEU A 128 -11.00 5.90 4.66
N ASP A 129 -10.05 6.49 5.37
CA ASP A 129 -10.31 7.67 6.20
C ASP A 129 -9.90 8.98 5.50
N GLY A 130 -9.19 8.91 4.38
CA GLY A 130 -8.79 10.08 3.58
C GLY A 130 -7.72 10.93 4.24
N GLU A 131 -6.87 10.34 5.10
CA GLU A 131 -5.76 11.04 5.75
C GLU A 131 -4.57 11.20 4.80
N LEU A 132 -3.96 12.39 4.78
CA LEU A 132 -2.67 12.58 4.12
C LEU A 132 -1.57 12.05 5.03
N LEU A 133 -0.99 10.93 4.66
CA LEU A 133 0.13 10.34 5.37
C LEU A 133 1.42 10.55 4.58
N GLU A 134 2.42 11.09 5.24
CA GLU A 134 3.75 11.26 4.65
C GLU A 134 4.60 10.02 4.87
N ASP A 135 5.46 9.70 3.89
CA ASP A 135 6.50 8.70 4.10
C ASP A 135 7.47 9.20 5.17
N VAL A 136 7.97 8.28 5.98
CA VAL A 136 8.93 8.59 7.03
C VAL A 136 10.27 8.88 6.37
N GLU A 137 10.83 10.06 6.63
CA GLU A 137 12.14 10.44 6.10
C GLU A 137 13.22 9.46 6.58
N GLY A 138 14.05 8.97 5.65
CA GLY A 138 15.07 7.96 5.95
C GLY A 138 14.58 6.53 6.11
N ALA A 139 13.30 6.26 5.85
CA ALA A 139 12.79 4.88 5.81
C ALA A 139 13.36 4.12 4.60
N LEU A 140 13.71 2.84 4.83
CA LEU A 140 14.20 1.96 3.75
C LEU A 140 13.12 1.61 2.72
N TRP A 141 11.87 1.59 3.11
CA TRP A 141 10.74 1.35 2.22
C TRP A 141 9.80 2.54 2.18
N THR A 142 9.46 2.97 0.97
CA THR A 142 8.35 3.90 0.77
C THR A 142 7.08 3.15 0.42
N ARG A 143 5.91 3.76 0.67
CA ARG A 143 4.64 3.15 0.27
C ARG A 143 4.59 2.91 -1.26
N ALA A 144 5.12 3.84 -2.04
CA ALA A 144 5.18 3.70 -3.49
C ALA A 144 6.03 2.50 -3.93
N LEU A 145 7.13 2.20 -3.23
CA LEU A 145 7.96 1.03 -3.49
C LEU A 145 7.20 -0.26 -3.22
N VAL A 146 6.53 -0.37 -2.06
CA VAL A 146 5.75 -1.55 -1.67
C VAL A 146 4.62 -1.80 -2.68
N GLU A 147 3.87 -0.76 -3.08
CA GLU A 147 2.79 -0.88 -4.07
C GLU A 147 3.30 -1.31 -5.45
N ARG A 148 4.46 -0.81 -5.90
CA ARG A 148 5.07 -1.23 -7.16
C ARG A 148 5.47 -2.71 -7.14
N CYS A 149 5.81 -3.24 -5.97
CA CYS A 149 6.18 -4.64 -5.77
C CYS A 149 4.99 -5.56 -5.47
N ARG A 150 3.74 -5.07 -5.55
CA ARG A 150 2.56 -5.88 -5.33
C ARG A 150 2.23 -6.71 -6.56
N VAL A 151 1.92 -7.97 -6.33
CA VAL A 151 1.46 -8.91 -7.36
C VAL A 151 0.18 -9.59 -6.91
N ASP A 152 -0.52 -10.21 -7.86
CA ASP A 152 -1.71 -11.02 -7.54
C ASP A 152 -1.35 -12.22 -6.66
N ALA A 153 -2.21 -12.56 -5.70
CA ALA A 153 -2.00 -13.69 -4.79
C ALA A 153 -1.84 -15.02 -5.53
N GLY A 154 -2.46 -15.16 -6.71
CA GLY A 154 -2.32 -16.33 -7.58
C GLY A 154 -0.89 -16.54 -8.10
N ALA A 155 -0.05 -15.50 -8.12
CA ALA A 155 1.35 -15.63 -8.51
C ALA A 155 2.14 -16.58 -7.59
N ALA A 156 1.71 -16.74 -6.34
CA ALA A 156 2.31 -17.62 -5.34
C ALA A 156 1.62 -18.99 -5.20
N ALA A 157 0.71 -19.37 -6.08
CA ALA A 157 -0.08 -20.60 -5.96
C ALA A 157 0.76 -21.90 -5.99
N LYS A 158 1.95 -21.88 -6.61
CA LYS A 158 2.86 -23.04 -6.70
C LYS A 158 4.30 -22.58 -6.49
N PRO A 159 4.70 -22.28 -5.26
CA PRO A 159 6.06 -21.85 -4.96
C PRO A 159 7.06 -23.00 -5.12
N VAL A 160 8.33 -22.67 -5.34
CA VAL A 160 9.44 -23.62 -5.39
C VAL A 160 9.87 -24.02 -3.99
N ARG A 161 9.82 -23.05 -3.06
CA ARG A 161 10.20 -23.22 -1.65
C ARG A 161 9.40 -22.24 -0.79
N VAL A 162 9.08 -22.66 0.42
CA VAL A 162 8.42 -21.81 1.43
C VAL A 162 9.23 -21.78 2.72
N VAL A 163 9.46 -20.59 3.25
CA VAL A 163 10.15 -20.37 4.52
C VAL A 163 9.31 -19.47 5.40
N ILE A 164 9.21 -19.79 6.68
CA ILE A 164 8.56 -18.93 7.67
C ILE A 164 9.65 -18.29 8.54
N GLY A 165 9.69 -16.97 8.54
CA GLY A 165 10.48 -16.17 9.48
C GLY A 165 9.70 -15.92 10.75
N VAL A 166 10.34 -16.16 11.90
CA VAL A 166 9.75 -15.96 13.23
C VAL A 166 10.67 -15.08 14.07
N ASP A 167 10.16 -13.94 14.52
CA ASP A 167 10.79 -13.04 15.49
C ASP A 167 9.94 -13.06 16.77
N PRO A 168 10.25 -13.96 17.73
CA PRO A 168 9.44 -14.11 18.93
C PRO A 168 9.67 -12.95 19.91
N PRO A 169 8.66 -12.57 20.72
CA PRO A 169 8.82 -11.52 21.71
C PRO A 169 9.82 -11.94 22.81
N ALA A 170 10.62 -10.99 23.26
CA ALA A 170 11.64 -11.22 24.30
C ALA A 170 11.05 -11.55 25.68
N THR A 171 9.79 -11.16 25.95
CA THR A 171 9.09 -11.36 27.23
C THR A 171 7.65 -11.79 27.00
N ALA A 172 7.04 -12.47 28.00
CA ALA A 172 5.65 -12.92 27.94
C ALA A 172 4.60 -11.78 27.83
N ASN A 173 4.96 -10.55 28.19
CA ASN A 173 4.15 -9.34 28.07
C ASN A 173 4.81 -8.36 27.08
N GLY A 174 5.59 -8.89 26.14
CA GLY A 174 6.35 -8.10 25.18
C GLY A 174 5.55 -7.72 23.95
N ASP A 175 6.29 -7.21 22.97
CA ASP A 175 5.78 -6.78 21.68
C ASP A 175 5.16 -7.94 20.86
N ALA A 176 4.72 -7.65 19.66
CA ALA A 176 4.20 -8.64 18.73
C ALA A 176 5.22 -9.74 18.41
N CYS A 177 4.76 -10.97 18.19
CA CYS A 177 5.55 -12.00 17.53
C CYS A 177 5.44 -11.81 16.01
N GLY A 178 6.56 -11.48 15.37
CA GLY A 178 6.63 -11.38 13.90
C GLY A 178 6.64 -12.78 13.29
N ILE A 179 5.66 -13.07 12.43
CA ILE A 179 5.55 -14.35 11.71
C ILE A 179 5.24 -14.03 10.25
N VAL A 180 6.25 -14.18 9.38
CA VAL A 180 6.10 -13.87 7.96
C VAL A 180 6.39 -15.10 7.13
N VAL A 181 5.45 -15.44 6.23
CA VAL A 181 5.62 -16.53 5.26
C VAL A 181 6.17 -15.96 3.98
N ALA A 182 7.34 -16.43 3.58
CA ALA A 182 8.01 -16.06 2.34
C ALA A 182 8.16 -17.26 1.41
N ALA A 183 7.96 -17.05 0.13
CA ALA A 183 8.04 -18.08 -0.90
C ALA A 183 9.04 -17.70 -2.00
N LEU A 184 9.79 -18.68 -2.48
CA LEU A 184 10.56 -18.57 -3.71
C LEU A 184 9.65 -18.94 -4.88
N LEU A 185 9.41 -18.02 -5.78
CA LEU A 185 8.60 -18.23 -6.98
C LEU A 185 9.40 -18.92 -8.09
N ARG A 186 8.72 -19.45 -9.10
CA ARG A 186 9.36 -20.11 -10.25
C ARG A 186 10.22 -19.16 -11.09
N ASP A 187 9.88 -17.88 -11.12
CA ASP A 187 10.64 -16.81 -11.80
C ASP A 187 11.79 -16.25 -10.94
N GLN A 188 12.15 -16.95 -9.85
CA GLN A 188 13.22 -16.61 -8.91
C GLN A 188 12.96 -15.36 -8.05
N ARG A 189 11.78 -14.78 -8.08
CA ARG A 189 11.41 -13.72 -7.14
C ARG A 189 11.08 -14.30 -5.77
N LEU A 190 11.34 -13.50 -4.74
CA LEU A 190 10.92 -13.77 -3.36
C LEU A 190 9.55 -13.10 -3.14
N ALA A 191 8.59 -13.84 -2.66
CA ALA A 191 7.26 -13.29 -2.39
C ALA A 191 6.92 -13.40 -0.91
N VAL A 192 6.47 -12.31 -0.29
CA VAL A 192 5.70 -12.38 0.95
C VAL A 192 4.31 -12.89 0.56
N VAL A 193 3.87 -13.97 1.20
CA VAL A 193 2.60 -14.64 0.88
C VAL A 193 1.61 -14.63 2.03
N GLU A 194 2.08 -14.42 3.26
CA GLU A 194 1.24 -14.23 4.44
C GLU A 194 1.99 -13.45 5.52
N ASP A 195 1.29 -12.55 6.20
CA ASP A 195 1.64 -11.96 7.49
C ASP A 195 0.74 -12.61 8.55
N ALA A 196 1.32 -13.56 9.30
CA ALA A 196 0.66 -14.27 10.38
C ALA A 196 1.09 -13.74 11.77
N SER A 197 1.66 -12.54 11.83
CA SER A 197 2.12 -11.90 13.06
C SER A 197 1.00 -11.75 14.09
N VAL A 198 1.31 -11.93 15.36
CA VAL A 198 0.35 -11.88 16.47
C VAL A 198 0.81 -10.88 17.52
N GLU A 199 -0.09 -10.04 18.00
CA GLU A 199 0.20 -9.04 19.04
C GLU A 199 0.13 -9.66 20.43
N ASN A 200 1.13 -9.40 21.25
CA ASN A 200 1.21 -9.83 22.66
C ASN A 200 0.82 -11.30 22.93
N PRO A 201 1.25 -12.26 22.10
CA PRO A 201 0.78 -13.63 22.24
C PRO A 201 1.47 -14.36 23.38
N PRO A 202 0.76 -15.21 24.15
CA PRO A 202 1.39 -16.24 24.96
C PRO A 202 2.23 -17.20 24.10
N PRO A 203 3.29 -17.83 24.64
CA PRO A 203 4.16 -18.74 23.89
C PRO A 203 3.42 -19.81 23.09
N ALA A 204 2.43 -20.46 23.68
CA ALA A 204 1.64 -21.49 23.01
C ALA A 204 0.84 -20.97 21.81
N VAL A 205 0.39 -19.70 21.85
CA VAL A 205 -0.43 -19.10 20.79
C VAL A 205 0.42 -18.82 19.54
N TRP A 206 1.57 -18.14 19.68
CA TRP A 206 2.40 -17.87 18.52
C TRP A 206 3.01 -19.15 17.94
N ALA A 207 3.39 -20.13 18.77
CA ALA A 207 3.89 -21.41 18.28
C ALA A 207 2.82 -22.17 17.49
N GLN A 208 1.57 -22.19 17.97
CA GLN A 208 0.46 -22.80 17.25
C GLN A 208 0.16 -22.05 15.93
N THR A 209 0.30 -20.72 15.91
CA THR A 209 0.16 -19.92 14.68
C THR A 209 1.22 -20.30 13.65
N VAL A 210 2.49 -20.46 14.07
CA VAL A 210 3.57 -20.93 13.20
C VAL A 210 3.28 -22.33 12.67
N ALA A 211 2.87 -23.29 13.53
CA ALA A 211 2.53 -24.64 13.12
C ALA A 211 1.38 -24.65 12.09
N SER A 212 0.36 -23.85 12.34
CA SER A 212 -0.79 -23.71 11.41
C SER A 212 -0.37 -23.11 10.06
N ALA A 213 0.48 -22.08 10.06
CA ALA A 213 1.02 -21.51 8.85
C ALA A 213 1.92 -22.49 8.09
N ALA A 214 2.77 -23.26 8.82
CA ALA A 214 3.62 -24.27 8.24
C ALA A 214 2.82 -25.37 7.54
N ALA A 215 1.75 -25.86 8.17
CA ALA A 215 0.86 -26.84 7.57
C ALA A 215 0.11 -26.29 6.34
N ARG A 216 -0.37 -25.06 6.42
CA ARG A 216 -1.13 -24.41 5.33
C ARG A 216 -0.30 -24.19 4.07
N TRP A 217 0.97 -23.79 4.24
CA TRP A 217 1.88 -23.47 3.13
C TRP A 217 2.84 -24.60 2.77
N GLY A 218 2.88 -25.69 3.54
CA GLY A 218 3.86 -26.75 3.35
C GLY A 218 5.29 -26.25 3.53
N ALA A 219 5.56 -25.55 4.63
CA ALA A 219 6.82 -24.86 4.83
C ALA A 219 8.02 -25.82 4.85
N ASP A 220 9.04 -25.53 4.03
CA ASP A 220 10.30 -26.28 3.99
C ASP A 220 11.20 -25.97 5.20
N ARG A 221 11.10 -24.75 5.76
CA ARG A 221 11.88 -24.32 6.92
C ARG A 221 11.15 -23.26 7.73
N ILE A 222 11.40 -23.28 9.04
CA ILE A 222 11.02 -22.22 9.98
C ILE A 222 12.32 -21.64 10.51
N VAL A 223 12.59 -20.37 10.17
CA VAL A 223 13.77 -19.62 10.61
C VAL A 223 13.36 -18.77 11.81
N ALA A 224 13.81 -19.14 12.99
CA ALA A 224 13.46 -18.45 14.22
C ALA A 224 14.66 -17.71 14.81
N GLU A 225 14.49 -16.42 15.14
CA GLU A 225 15.53 -15.64 15.83
C GLU A 225 15.72 -16.19 17.26
N SER A 226 16.98 -16.46 17.64
CA SER A 226 17.36 -17.11 18.88
C SER A 226 18.16 -16.22 19.83
N ASN A 227 18.23 -14.91 19.58
CA ASN A 227 19.04 -13.98 20.38
C ASN A 227 18.61 -13.87 21.83
N MET A 228 17.33 -14.05 22.09
CA MET A 228 16.73 -14.02 23.42
C MET A 228 16.03 -15.38 23.67
N GLY A 229 16.68 -16.27 24.42
CA GLY A 229 16.08 -17.55 24.82
C GLY A 229 15.99 -18.61 23.71
N GLY A 230 17.03 -18.78 22.89
CA GLY A 230 17.04 -19.63 21.71
C GLY A 230 16.54 -21.06 21.88
N GLU A 231 17.01 -21.78 22.94
CA GLU A 231 16.52 -23.14 23.25
C GLU A 231 15.04 -23.17 23.64
N MET A 232 14.56 -22.09 24.30
CA MET A 232 13.17 -21.96 24.70
C MET A 232 12.26 -21.72 23.47
N VAL A 233 12.73 -20.96 22.50
CA VAL A 233 12.01 -20.71 21.23
C VAL A 233 11.82 -22.02 20.47
N GLU A 234 12.90 -22.76 20.26
CA GLU A 234 12.85 -24.05 19.58
C GLU A 234 11.98 -25.05 20.34
N GLY A 235 12.15 -25.14 21.68
CA GLY A 235 11.34 -25.99 22.54
C GLY A 235 9.84 -25.68 22.45
N THR A 236 9.48 -24.40 22.44
CA THR A 236 8.08 -23.95 22.32
C THR A 236 7.49 -24.34 20.97
N LEU A 237 8.24 -24.17 19.87
CA LEU A 237 7.79 -24.57 18.54
C LEU A 237 7.60 -26.08 18.43
N ARG A 238 8.55 -26.88 18.99
CA ARG A 238 8.46 -28.34 18.98
C ARG A 238 7.36 -28.90 19.90
N GLN A 239 6.95 -28.15 20.93
CA GLN A 239 5.76 -28.49 21.71
C GLN A 239 4.46 -28.32 20.94
N ALA A 240 4.39 -27.33 20.05
CA ALA A 240 3.23 -27.16 19.19
C ALA A 240 3.14 -28.22 18.08
N ASP A 241 4.29 -28.55 17.47
CA ASP A 241 4.43 -29.64 16.50
C ASP A 241 5.91 -30.10 16.47
N CYS A 242 6.18 -31.35 16.90
CA CYS A 242 7.54 -31.91 16.95
C CYS A 242 8.16 -32.15 15.55
N THR A 243 7.37 -32.11 14.48
CA THR A 243 7.82 -32.32 13.09
C THR A 243 8.26 -31.05 12.39
N LEU A 244 8.09 -29.87 13.01
CA LEU A 244 8.45 -28.58 12.41
C LEU A 244 9.95 -28.52 12.06
N PRO A 245 10.30 -28.12 10.83
CA PRO A 245 11.68 -27.99 10.36
C PRO A 245 12.33 -26.69 10.86
N VAL A 246 12.51 -26.55 12.18
CA VAL A 246 13.02 -25.35 12.85
C VAL A 246 14.52 -25.21 12.66
N VAL A 247 14.95 -24.01 12.23
CA VAL A 247 16.34 -23.60 12.13
C VAL A 247 16.53 -22.33 12.98
N PRO A 248 17.15 -22.43 14.15
CA PRO A 248 17.47 -21.27 14.96
C PRO A 248 18.54 -20.42 14.27
N VAL A 249 18.38 -19.10 14.29
CA VAL A 249 19.35 -18.14 13.73
C VAL A 249 19.70 -17.11 14.79
N HIS A 250 20.99 -16.96 15.02
CA HIS A 250 21.52 -15.92 15.89
C HIS A 250 21.85 -14.67 15.06
N ALA A 251 21.17 -13.54 15.33
CA ALA A 251 21.44 -12.29 14.64
C ALA A 251 22.66 -11.60 15.28
N SER A 252 23.80 -11.67 14.62
CA SER A 252 25.05 -11.02 15.04
C SER A 252 25.18 -9.59 14.54
N VAL A 253 24.30 -9.15 13.65
CA VAL A 253 24.33 -7.83 12.99
C VAL A 253 23.02 -7.08 13.28
N GLY A 254 23.10 -5.76 13.48
CA GLY A 254 21.95 -4.91 13.78
C GLY A 254 20.83 -4.98 12.73
N LYS A 255 19.60 -4.70 13.17
CA LYS A 255 18.39 -4.78 12.31
C LYS A 255 18.52 -3.99 11.01
N ALA A 256 19.07 -2.76 11.04
CA ALA A 256 19.27 -1.93 9.86
C ALA A 256 20.10 -2.63 8.78
N ARG A 257 21.28 -3.15 9.14
CA ARG A 257 22.15 -3.85 8.19
C ARG A 257 21.57 -5.13 7.62
N ARG A 258 20.67 -5.80 8.37
CA ARG A 258 19.94 -6.98 7.87
C ARG A 258 18.81 -6.59 6.93
N ALA A 259 18.23 -5.41 7.12
CA ALA A 259 17.12 -4.89 6.34
C ALA A 259 17.56 -4.34 4.96
N GLU A 260 18.75 -3.73 4.85
CA GLU A 260 19.27 -3.14 3.60
C GLU A 260 19.26 -4.09 2.39
N PRO A 261 19.76 -5.36 2.48
CA PRO A 261 19.70 -6.28 1.35
C PRO A 261 18.26 -6.60 0.91
N VAL A 262 17.33 -6.64 1.89
CA VAL A 262 15.92 -6.89 1.62
C VAL A 262 15.31 -5.70 0.89
N ALA A 263 15.56 -4.47 1.36
CA ALA A 263 15.10 -3.24 0.70
C ALA A 263 15.63 -3.15 -0.75
N THR A 264 16.91 -3.47 -0.96
CA THR A 264 17.51 -3.55 -2.30
C THR A 264 16.81 -4.57 -3.20
N ALA A 265 16.38 -5.71 -2.65
CA ALA A 265 15.62 -6.69 -3.42
C ALA A 265 14.25 -6.16 -3.87
N TYR A 266 13.57 -5.35 -3.02
CA TYR A 266 12.36 -4.63 -3.41
C TYR A 266 12.62 -3.61 -4.52
N GLU A 267 13.65 -2.79 -4.40
CA GLU A 267 14.02 -1.79 -5.41
C GLU A 267 14.25 -2.42 -6.78
N ARG A 268 14.86 -3.61 -6.81
CA ARG A 268 15.14 -4.39 -8.03
C ARG A 268 13.94 -5.21 -8.52
N GLY A 269 12.81 -5.18 -7.82
CA GLY A 269 11.64 -6.01 -8.15
C GLY A 269 11.86 -7.52 -7.92
N GLN A 270 12.90 -7.89 -7.17
CA GLN A 270 13.23 -9.27 -6.82
C GLN A 270 12.46 -9.76 -5.59
N ALA A 271 11.95 -8.83 -4.76
CA ALA A 271 11.03 -9.12 -3.66
C ALA A 271 9.67 -8.48 -3.96
N VAL A 272 8.60 -9.24 -3.74
CA VAL A 272 7.23 -8.84 -4.05
C VAL A 272 6.27 -9.21 -2.92
N HIS A 273 5.10 -8.58 -2.89
CA HIS A 273 3.98 -8.95 -2.02
C HIS A 273 2.89 -9.62 -2.87
N ALA A 274 2.60 -10.89 -2.59
CA ALA A 274 1.48 -11.61 -3.23
C ALA A 274 0.19 -11.38 -2.46
N GLY A 275 -0.24 -10.13 -2.36
CA GLY A 275 -1.38 -9.66 -1.61
C GLY A 275 -1.11 -8.34 -0.89
N ALA A 276 -2.05 -7.91 -0.03
CA ALA A 276 -1.91 -6.74 0.82
C ALA A 276 -1.73 -7.17 2.29
N PHE A 277 -0.64 -6.71 2.91
CA PHE A 277 -0.28 -7.05 4.29
C PHE A 277 -0.12 -5.76 5.09
N GLY A 278 -1.23 -5.08 5.36
CA GLY A 278 -1.25 -3.70 5.85
C GLY A 278 -0.35 -3.44 7.06
N ARG A 279 -0.39 -4.30 8.09
CA ARG A 279 0.45 -4.14 9.30
C ARG A 279 1.93 -4.30 9.02
N LEU A 280 2.33 -5.34 8.30
CA LEU A 280 3.71 -5.56 7.88
C LEU A 280 4.22 -4.40 7.03
N GLU A 281 3.42 -3.95 6.08
CA GLU A 281 3.75 -2.85 5.18
C GLU A 281 3.93 -1.52 5.94
N ASP A 282 3.12 -1.28 6.98
CA ASP A 282 3.26 -0.11 7.85
C ASP A 282 4.57 -0.15 8.64
N GLN A 283 4.96 -1.34 9.15
CA GLN A 283 6.23 -1.52 9.84
C GLN A 283 7.42 -1.31 8.89
N LEU A 284 7.36 -1.85 7.67
CA LEU A 284 8.38 -1.63 6.63
C LEU A 284 8.53 -0.13 6.32
N CYS A 285 7.42 0.56 6.02
CA CYS A 285 7.44 1.99 5.69
C CYS A 285 7.77 2.91 6.89
N GLY A 286 7.69 2.39 8.11
CA GLY A 286 8.13 3.08 9.33
C GLY A 286 9.56 2.75 9.76
N PHE A 287 10.24 1.83 9.07
CA PHE A 287 11.56 1.35 9.48
C PHE A 287 12.65 2.34 9.07
N GLN A 288 13.23 3.01 10.05
CA GLN A 288 14.32 3.96 9.88
C GLN A 288 15.68 3.32 10.18
N ILE A 289 16.71 3.74 9.45
CA ILE A 289 18.11 3.50 9.81
C ILE A 289 18.46 4.56 10.86
N GLY A 290 18.54 4.16 12.12
CA GLY A 290 18.98 5.01 13.23
C GLY A 290 20.50 5.09 13.32
#